data_4e8dd9867927c9b83a24ca87de9892e2
#
_entry.id   4e8dd9867927c9b83a24ca87de9892e2
#
_cell.length_a   1.000
_cell.length_b   1.000
_cell.length_c   1.000
_cell.angle_alpha   90.00
_cell.angle_beta   90.00
_cell.angle_gamma   90.00
#
_symmetry.space_group_name_H-M   'P 1'
#
loop_
_entity.id
_entity.type
_entity.pdbx_description
1 polymer ?
#
loop_
_entity_poly.entity_id
_entity_poly.type
_entity_poly.pdbx_seq_one_letter_code
_entity_poly.pdbx_strand_id
1 'polypeptide(L)'
;NIKIILREKGLKDEEYKNQIKWIIPNAQKNCMEPIHLLLEKGGETCPDNPHEGEEFGYVLSGTVQVVLGNRSFKAKKGESFYYDAKYKHYLKSKNGAKVLWISSPPSF
;
A
#
# COMPACT_ATOMS: atom_id res chain seq x y z
N ASN A 1 -7.44 -12.11 -19.91
CA ASN A 1 -6.18 -12.06 -19.19
C ASN A 1 -6.32 -12.80 -17.86
N ILE A 2 -5.64 -13.94 -17.74
CA ILE A 2 -5.70 -14.77 -16.54
C ILE A 2 -4.28 -14.92 -15.97
N LYS A 3 -4.14 -14.61 -14.70
CA LYS A 3 -2.88 -14.78 -13.95
C LYS A 3 -3.20 -15.51 -12.65
N ILE A 4 -2.80 -16.78 -12.56
CA ILE A 4 -3.09 -17.62 -11.39
C ILE A 4 -1.83 -18.36 -10.97
N ILE A 5 -1.73 -18.67 -9.67
CA ILE A 5 -0.60 -19.38 -9.05
C ILE A 5 0.72 -18.65 -9.36
N LEU A 6 0.81 -17.43 -8.83
CA LEU A 6 1.96 -16.55 -9.08
C LEU A 6 2.86 -16.48 -7.85
N ARG A 7 4.13 -16.17 -8.10
CA ARG A 7 5.07 -15.87 -7.02
C ARG A 7 5.24 -14.36 -6.91
N GLU A 8 5.25 -13.87 -5.69
CA GLU A 8 5.47 -12.46 -5.42
C GLU A 8 6.90 -12.04 -5.76
N LYS A 9 7.06 -10.76 -6.07
CA LYS A 9 8.36 -10.13 -6.29
C LYS A 9 8.50 -8.98 -5.30
N GLY A 10 9.58 -8.96 -4.53
CA GLY A 10 9.76 -8.01 -3.46
C GLY A 10 10.81 -6.96 -3.72
N LEU A 11 10.63 -5.81 -3.09
CA LEU A 11 11.61 -4.71 -3.03
C LEU A 11 11.61 -4.15 -1.61
N LYS A 12 12.79 -4.10 -1.00
CA LYS A 12 12.98 -3.58 0.35
C LYS A 12 13.59 -2.18 0.28
N ASP A 13 13.03 -1.26 1.04
CA ASP A 13 13.54 0.11 1.19
C ASP A 13 14.05 0.30 2.61
N GLU A 14 15.36 0.38 2.77
CA GLU A 14 16.01 0.51 4.07
C GLU A 14 15.80 1.90 4.68
N GLU A 15 15.75 2.93 3.85
CA GLU A 15 15.60 4.32 4.30
C GLU A 15 14.21 4.56 4.89
N TYR A 16 13.17 4.14 4.16
CA TYR A 16 11.78 4.29 4.61
C TYR A 16 11.32 3.16 5.52
N LYS A 17 12.15 2.12 5.69
CA LYS A 17 11.85 0.97 6.55
C LYS A 17 10.57 0.26 6.12
N ASN A 18 10.47 -0.02 4.83
CA ASN A 18 9.36 -0.76 4.27
C ASN A 18 9.84 -1.86 3.33
N GLN A 19 8.95 -2.80 3.07
CA GLN A 19 9.13 -3.81 2.03
C GLN A 19 7.83 -3.93 1.26
N ILE A 20 7.92 -3.83 -0.06
CA ILE A 20 6.79 -4.03 -0.95
C ILE A 20 6.97 -5.37 -1.65
N LYS A 21 5.92 -6.18 -1.64
CA LYS A 21 5.86 -7.43 -2.40
C LYS A 21 4.74 -7.32 -3.41
N TRP A 22 5.09 -7.36 -4.69
CA TRP A 22 4.12 -7.40 -5.78
C TRP A 22 3.53 -8.79 -5.85
N ILE A 23 2.31 -8.95 -5.35
CA ILE A 23 1.61 -10.24 -5.33
C ILE A 23 1.32 -10.70 -6.74
N ILE A 24 0.96 -9.76 -7.60
CA ILE A 24 0.77 -9.99 -9.03
C ILE A 24 1.89 -9.26 -9.77
N PRO A 25 2.96 -9.97 -10.17
CA PRO A 25 4.04 -9.34 -10.93
C PRO A 25 3.56 -8.85 -12.30
N ASN A 26 4.17 -7.75 -12.76
CA ASN A 26 3.87 -7.18 -14.08
C ASN A 26 2.41 -6.79 -14.23
N ALA A 27 1.86 -6.13 -13.22
CA ALA A 27 0.45 -5.74 -13.19
C ALA A 27 0.14 -4.42 -13.90
N GLN A 28 1.12 -3.77 -14.54
CA GLN A 28 0.96 -2.43 -15.11
C GLN A 28 -0.13 -2.32 -16.17
N LYS A 29 -0.45 -3.42 -16.84
CA LYS A 29 -1.52 -3.46 -17.85
C LYS A 29 -2.83 -4.03 -17.31
N ASN A 30 -2.89 -4.33 -16.03
CA ASN A 30 -4.10 -4.80 -15.37
C ASN A 30 -4.95 -3.61 -14.92
N CYS A 31 -6.19 -3.85 -14.54
CA CYS A 31 -7.05 -2.81 -13.98
C CYS A 31 -6.64 -2.46 -12.55
N MET A 32 -6.00 -3.38 -11.84
CA MET A 32 -5.57 -3.15 -10.47
C MET A 32 -4.22 -3.80 -10.20
N GLU A 33 -3.55 -3.26 -9.21
CA GLU A 33 -2.23 -3.75 -8.77
C GLU A 33 -2.27 -3.95 -7.26
N PRO A 34 -2.38 -5.20 -6.79
CA PRO A 34 -2.29 -5.49 -5.36
C PRO A 34 -0.84 -5.69 -4.94
N ILE A 35 -0.50 -5.15 -3.77
CA ILE A 35 0.78 -5.37 -3.14
C ILE A 35 0.58 -5.78 -1.68
N HIS A 36 1.56 -6.47 -1.14
CA HIS A 36 1.70 -6.70 0.29
C HIS A 36 2.75 -5.72 0.80
N LEU A 37 2.34 -4.83 1.68
CA LEU A 37 3.23 -3.84 2.29
C LEU A 37 3.59 -4.27 3.70
N LEU A 38 4.88 -4.34 3.97
CA LEU A 38 5.40 -4.49 5.32
C LEU A 38 6.02 -3.18 5.75
N LEU A 39 5.50 -2.59 6.83
CA LEU A 39 6.10 -1.43 7.48
C LEU A 39 6.77 -1.90 8.76
N GLU A 40 8.06 -1.65 8.88
CA GLU A 40 8.77 -1.87 10.12
C GLU A 40 8.40 -0.79 11.13
N LYS A 41 8.82 -0.94 12.36
CA LYS A 41 8.60 0.07 13.40
C LYS A 41 9.16 1.42 12.95
N GLY A 42 8.30 2.43 12.87
CA GLY A 42 8.66 3.75 12.35
C GLY A 42 8.73 3.82 10.83
N GLY A 43 8.33 2.75 10.13
CA GLY A 43 8.37 2.70 8.68
C GLY A 43 7.27 3.51 8.01
N GLU A 44 7.52 3.89 6.77
CA GLU A 44 6.56 4.62 5.96
C GLU A 44 6.77 4.35 4.48
N THR A 45 5.79 4.68 3.66
CA THR A 45 5.95 4.64 2.21
C THR A 45 6.37 6.01 1.71
N CYS A 46 7.03 6.04 0.54
CA CYS A 46 7.37 7.30 -0.10
C CYS A 46 6.06 8.03 -0.47
N PRO A 47 5.92 9.31 -0.12
CA PRO A 47 4.70 10.04 -0.46
C PRO A 47 4.46 10.07 -1.96
N ASP A 48 3.24 9.73 -2.36
CA ASP A 48 2.81 9.78 -3.74
C ASP A 48 2.09 11.09 -4.04
N ASN A 49 2.38 11.64 -5.20
CA ASN A 49 1.64 12.79 -5.70
C ASN A 49 0.21 12.39 -6.09
N PRO A 50 -0.73 13.34 -6.11
CA PRO A 50 -2.07 13.04 -6.58
C PRO A 50 -2.07 12.45 -7.98
N HIS A 51 -2.91 11.44 -8.19
CA HIS A 51 -3.07 10.80 -9.50
C HIS A 51 -4.50 10.30 -9.67
N GLU A 52 -4.87 9.94 -10.88
CA GLU A 52 -6.18 9.32 -11.11
C GLU A 52 -6.22 7.94 -10.47
N GLY A 53 -7.42 7.58 -10.04
CA GLY A 53 -7.69 6.25 -9.53
C GLY A 53 -8.04 6.22 -8.07
N GLU A 54 -8.12 5.02 -7.58
CA GLU A 54 -8.56 4.70 -6.22
C GLU A 54 -7.58 3.72 -5.60
N GLU A 55 -7.51 3.76 -4.28
CA GLU A 55 -6.70 2.80 -3.54
C GLU A 55 -7.50 2.23 -2.39
N PHE A 56 -7.28 0.96 -2.14
CA PHE A 56 -7.91 0.20 -1.07
C PHE A 56 -6.82 -0.49 -0.26
N GLY A 57 -7.00 -0.54 1.06
CA GLY A 57 -6.11 -1.30 1.91
C GLY A 57 -6.86 -2.10 2.95
N TYR A 58 -6.30 -3.25 3.29
CA TYR A 58 -6.79 -4.08 4.38
C TYR A 58 -5.63 -4.37 5.33
N VAL A 59 -5.79 -4.04 6.61
CA VAL A 59 -4.70 -4.19 7.58
C VAL A 59 -4.65 -5.62 8.08
N LEU A 60 -3.59 -6.32 7.73
CA LEU A 60 -3.39 -7.73 8.10
C LEU A 60 -2.83 -7.86 9.50
N SER A 61 -1.99 -6.93 9.94
CA SER A 61 -1.47 -6.91 11.31
C SER A 61 -0.98 -5.50 11.65
N GLY A 62 -0.95 -5.20 12.95
CA GLY A 62 -0.48 -3.91 13.45
C GLY A 62 -1.48 -2.79 13.23
N THR A 63 -0.97 -1.56 13.22
CA THR A 63 -1.77 -0.35 13.04
C THR A 63 -1.06 0.56 12.05
N VAL A 64 -1.78 1.04 11.06
CA VAL A 64 -1.26 1.93 10.04
C VAL A 64 -1.95 3.29 10.12
N GLN A 65 -1.20 4.35 9.85
CA GLN A 65 -1.76 5.68 9.62
C GLN A 65 -1.80 5.93 8.13
N VAL A 66 -2.98 6.28 7.63
CA VAL A 66 -3.21 6.64 6.24
C VAL A 66 -3.20 8.16 6.17
N VAL A 67 -2.21 8.73 5.49
CA VAL A 67 -2.06 10.18 5.39
C VAL A 67 -2.53 10.64 4.03
N LEU A 68 -3.53 11.51 4.02
CA LEU A 68 -4.16 12.07 2.82
C LEU A 68 -4.09 13.60 2.91
N GLY A 69 -3.14 14.19 2.18
CA GLY A 69 -2.88 15.62 2.29
C GLY A 69 -2.44 15.98 3.71
N ASN A 70 -3.20 16.85 4.38
CA ASN A 70 -2.93 17.25 5.76
C ASN A 70 -3.76 16.49 6.80
N ARG A 71 -4.41 15.40 6.39
CA ARG A 71 -5.26 14.59 7.28
C ARG A 71 -4.64 13.21 7.48
N SER A 72 -4.90 12.62 8.63
CA SER A 72 -4.38 11.31 8.99
C SER A 72 -5.47 10.47 9.62
N PHE A 73 -5.55 9.20 9.21
CA PHE A 73 -6.55 8.24 9.68
C PHE A 73 -5.84 6.99 10.16
N LYS A 74 -6.29 6.45 11.29
CA LYS A 74 -5.70 5.25 11.87
C LYS A 74 -6.54 4.04 11.52
N ALA A 75 -5.91 2.99 10.99
CA ALA A 75 -6.54 1.70 10.71
C ALA A 75 -5.77 0.59 11.43
N LYS A 76 -6.52 -0.28 12.12
CA LYS A 76 -5.97 -1.39 12.90
C LYS A 76 -6.19 -2.71 12.18
N LYS A 77 -5.53 -3.76 12.66
CA LYS A 77 -5.72 -5.12 12.16
C LYS A 77 -7.21 -5.44 11.97
N GLY A 78 -7.55 -5.95 10.81
CA GLY A 78 -8.92 -6.32 10.46
C GLY A 78 -9.77 -5.17 9.93
N GLU A 79 -9.22 -3.95 9.92
CA GLU A 79 -9.89 -2.79 9.35
C GLU A 79 -9.38 -2.49 7.96
N SER A 80 -10.21 -1.85 7.16
CA SER A 80 -9.86 -1.47 5.79
C SER A 80 -9.96 0.04 5.61
N PHE A 81 -9.31 0.52 4.55
CA PHE A 81 -9.42 1.91 4.14
C PHE A 81 -9.58 1.99 2.63
N TYR A 82 -10.17 3.06 2.19
CA TYR A 82 -10.40 3.34 0.78
C TYR A 82 -10.33 4.83 0.57
N TYR A 83 -9.70 5.26 -0.50
CA TYR A 83 -9.69 6.66 -0.87
C TYR A 83 -9.48 6.84 -2.38
N ASP A 84 -9.95 7.98 -2.84
CA ASP A 84 -9.64 8.47 -4.18
C ASP A 84 -8.25 9.10 -4.11
N ALA A 85 -7.39 8.78 -5.06
CA ALA A 85 -5.98 9.20 -5.04
C ALA A 85 -5.77 10.67 -5.45
N LYS A 86 -6.72 11.53 -5.16
CA LYS A 86 -6.69 12.98 -5.46
C LYS A 86 -5.75 13.76 -4.53
N TYR A 87 -5.37 13.16 -3.42
CA TYR A 87 -4.53 13.80 -2.41
C TYR A 87 -3.12 13.23 -2.47
N LYS A 88 -2.14 14.03 -2.06
CA LYS A 88 -0.82 13.47 -1.78
C LYS A 88 -1.00 12.46 -0.65
N HIS A 89 -0.49 11.24 -0.82
CA HIS A 89 -0.82 10.17 0.09
C HIS A 89 0.37 9.26 0.39
N TYR A 90 0.39 8.73 1.58
CA TYR A 90 1.33 7.70 2.00
C TYR A 90 0.81 7.01 3.26
N LEU A 91 1.43 5.88 3.58
CA LEU A 91 1.14 5.10 4.77
C LEU A 91 2.35 5.12 5.69
N LYS A 92 2.11 5.12 6.99
CA LYS A 92 3.17 5.02 7.99
C LYS A 92 2.68 4.23 9.20
N SER A 93 3.62 3.68 9.98
CA SER A 93 3.28 2.94 11.18
C SER A 93 4.32 3.18 12.26
N LYS A 94 3.86 3.56 13.45
CA LYS A 94 4.74 3.77 14.60
C LYS A 94 5.36 2.46 15.10
N ASN A 95 4.57 1.40 15.13
CA ASN A 95 4.97 0.13 15.73
C ASN A 95 5.09 -1.02 14.74
N GLY A 96 4.86 -0.74 13.46
CA GLY A 96 4.90 -1.74 12.40
C GLY A 96 3.50 -2.18 11.99
N ALA A 97 3.38 -2.59 10.73
CA ALA A 97 2.10 -3.05 10.18
C ALA A 97 2.34 -3.89 8.92
N LYS A 98 1.36 -4.73 8.60
CA LYS A 98 1.28 -5.43 7.32
C LYS A 98 -0.05 -5.10 6.69
N VAL A 99 -0.03 -4.71 5.44
CA VAL A 99 -1.20 -4.20 4.72
C VAL A 99 -1.30 -4.84 3.35
N LEU A 100 -2.48 -5.34 2.99
CA LEU A 100 -2.80 -5.63 1.61
C LEU A 100 -3.28 -4.33 0.99
N TRP A 101 -2.57 -3.81 -0.01
CA TRP A 101 -2.83 -2.50 -0.59
C TRP A 101 -3.02 -2.63 -2.09
N ILE A 102 -4.13 -2.09 -2.59
CA ILE A 102 -4.50 -2.24 -4.00
C ILE A 102 -4.70 -0.86 -4.61
N SER A 103 -4.06 -0.65 -5.76
CA SER A 103 -4.25 0.56 -6.57
C SER A 103 -4.94 0.20 -7.87
N SER A 104 -5.91 0.99 -8.28
CA SER A 104 -6.61 0.86 -9.55
C SER A 104 -6.80 2.26 -10.17
N PRO A 105 -6.12 2.54 -11.32
CA PRO A 105 -5.17 1.69 -12.04
C PRO A 105 -3.84 1.50 -11.28
N PRO A 106 -2.98 0.61 -11.77
CA PRO A 106 -1.66 0.39 -11.16
C PRO A 106 -0.85 1.66 -10.99
N SER A 107 -0.24 1.83 -9.81
CA SER A 107 0.56 3.03 -9.49
C SER A 107 1.76 2.74 -8.58
N PHE A 108 1.97 1.49 -8.21
CA PHE A 108 3.07 1.11 -7.32
C PHE A 108 4.37 0.78 -8.03
#